data_b2a88c471dc4f1460014b43ff7869e9f
#
_entry.id   b2a88c471dc4f1460014b43ff7869e9f
#
_cell.length_a   1.000
_cell.length_b   1.000
_cell.length_c   1.000
_cell.angle_alpha   90.00
_cell.angle_beta   90.00
_cell.angle_gamma   90.00
#
_symmetry.space_group_name_H-M   'P 1'
#
loop_
_entity.id
_entity.type
_entity.pdbx_description
1 polymer ?
#
loop_
_entity_poly.entity_id
_entity_poly.type
_entity_poly.pdbx_seq_one_letter_code
_entity_poly.pdbx_strand_id
1 'polypeptide(L)'
;MNGFLAFFIRMFVAVPSSVGVWLASIIAYDQTYLMSSGIAVAGGAAAYTATGLLQKQRFLSSHQLSRREYKYIRRNLDEAKPKIHRLQKALLSVRDLPTLKQRADLVRVVRKIQSLTQKEPRRFYQAEQFYFSHLDSAVELTEKYMFLTAQPRKTKELTKSLVETKRTLDELKEYIEKDLYQVLSNDIDDLHYEIDVAKYSIRSLKESQSIKKAGDINERK
;
A
#
# COMPACT_ATOMS: atom_id res chain seq x y z
N MET A 1 -4.06 -7.82 -1.17
CA MET A 1 -4.58 -8.95 -1.99
C MET A 1 -5.72 -8.41 -2.83
N ASN A 2 -5.66 -8.54 -4.17
CA ASN A 2 -6.70 -8.01 -5.05
C ASN A 2 -8.02 -8.72 -4.71
N GLY A 3 -9.11 -7.96 -4.48
CA GLY A 3 -10.41 -8.52 -4.10
C GLY A 3 -10.91 -9.58 -5.09
N PHE A 4 -10.54 -9.45 -6.36
CA PHE A 4 -10.80 -10.39 -7.42
C PHE A 4 -10.14 -11.77 -7.17
N LEU A 5 -8.85 -11.78 -6.84
CA LEU A 5 -8.12 -13.03 -6.54
C LEU A 5 -8.70 -13.75 -5.29
N ALA A 6 -9.04 -12.96 -4.25
CA ALA A 6 -9.65 -13.50 -3.04
C ALA A 6 -11.03 -14.12 -3.31
N PHE A 7 -11.82 -13.53 -4.22
CA PHE A 7 -13.09 -14.07 -4.66
C PHE A 7 -12.93 -15.43 -5.37
N PHE A 8 -12.00 -15.51 -6.34
CA PHE A 8 -11.74 -16.75 -7.06
C PHE A 8 -11.26 -17.89 -6.15
N ILE A 9 -10.33 -17.59 -5.22
CA ILE A 9 -9.86 -18.61 -4.26
C ILE A 9 -11.02 -19.13 -3.39
N ARG A 10 -11.90 -18.24 -2.92
CA ARG A 10 -13.06 -18.64 -2.12
C ARG A 10 -14.06 -19.47 -2.93
N MET A 11 -14.29 -19.09 -4.18
CA MET A 11 -15.18 -19.83 -5.09
C MET A 11 -14.61 -21.21 -5.42
N PHE A 12 -13.29 -21.31 -5.66
CA PHE A 12 -12.60 -22.56 -5.95
C PHE A 12 -12.63 -23.55 -4.78
N VAL A 13 -12.73 -23.07 -3.55
CA VAL A 13 -12.90 -23.92 -2.37
C VAL A 13 -14.38 -24.24 -2.12
N ALA A 14 -15.27 -23.25 -2.26
CA ALA A 14 -16.69 -23.41 -1.95
C ALA A 14 -17.42 -24.39 -2.90
N VAL A 15 -17.09 -24.34 -4.21
CA VAL A 15 -17.77 -25.19 -5.20
C VAL A 15 -17.46 -26.67 -5.00
N PRO A 16 -16.22 -27.14 -4.89
CA PRO A 16 -15.93 -28.54 -4.59
C PRO A 16 -16.50 -29.01 -3.24
N SER A 17 -16.45 -28.09 -2.21
CA SER A 17 -17.02 -28.41 -0.90
C SER A 17 -18.52 -28.62 -0.96
N SER A 18 -19.29 -27.82 -1.72
CA SER A 18 -20.72 -27.98 -1.87
C SER A 18 -21.07 -29.27 -2.58
N VAL A 19 -20.32 -29.66 -3.62
CA VAL A 19 -20.48 -30.94 -4.33
C VAL A 19 -20.17 -32.12 -3.40
N GLY A 20 -19.09 -32.05 -2.61
CA GLY A 20 -18.75 -33.09 -1.64
C GLY A 20 -19.83 -33.26 -0.56
N VAL A 21 -20.37 -32.17 -0.02
CA VAL A 21 -21.48 -32.19 0.95
C VAL A 21 -22.76 -32.80 0.32
N TRP A 22 -23.03 -32.44 -0.94
CA TRP A 22 -24.18 -32.99 -1.69
C TRP A 22 -24.09 -34.50 -1.87
N LEU A 23 -22.95 -35.01 -2.33
CA LEU A 23 -22.69 -36.44 -2.50
C LEU A 23 -22.76 -37.20 -1.17
N ALA A 24 -22.14 -36.66 -0.12
CA ALA A 24 -22.17 -37.25 1.23
C ALA A 24 -23.61 -37.32 1.77
N SER A 25 -24.42 -36.29 1.52
CA SER A 25 -25.83 -36.24 1.97
C SER A 25 -26.69 -37.31 1.29
N ILE A 26 -26.47 -37.55 0.03
CA ILE A 26 -27.22 -38.59 -0.72
C ILE A 26 -26.79 -40.00 -0.27
N ILE A 27 -25.47 -40.24 -0.16
CA ILE A 27 -24.94 -41.60 0.09
C ILE A 27 -25.10 -42.01 1.56
N ALA A 28 -24.90 -41.08 2.52
CA ALA A 28 -24.89 -41.41 3.94
C ALA A 28 -26.27 -41.34 4.62
N TYR A 29 -27.19 -40.53 4.09
CA TYR A 29 -28.47 -40.25 4.77
C TYR A 29 -29.73 -40.57 3.98
N ASP A 30 -29.61 -41.16 2.77
CA ASP A 30 -30.74 -41.55 1.90
C ASP A 30 -31.84 -40.47 1.77
N GLN A 31 -31.41 -39.20 1.77
CA GLN A 31 -32.30 -38.05 1.80
C GLN A 31 -32.89 -37.71 0.42
N THR A 32 -34.07 -37.10 0.44
CA THR A 32 -34.72 -36.59 -0.76
C THR A 32 -33.83 -35.56 -1.47
N TYR A 33 -33.77 -35.61 -2.80
CA TYR A 33 -32.95 -34.74 -3.66
C TYR A 33 -33.03 -33.22 -3.28
N LEU A 34 -34.22 -32.73 -2.95
CA LEU A 34 -34.44 -31.35 -2.52
C LEU A 34 -33.74 -31.00 -1.20
N MET A 35 -33.80 -31.92 -0.23
CA MET A 35 -33.12 -31.71 1.08
C MET A 35 -31.60 -31.70 0.94
N SER A 36 -31.05 -32.63 0.15
CA SER A 36 -29.61 -32.70 -0.14
C SER A 36 -29.09 -31.45 -0.85
N SER A 37 -29.89 -30.86 -1.76
CA SER A 37 -29.54 -29.61 -2.42
C SER A 37 -29.49 -28.41 -1.46
N GLY A 38 -30.42 -28.34 -0.50
CA GLY A 38 -30.42 -27.30 0.55
C GLY A 38 -29.19 -27.40 1.47
N ILE A 39 -28.84 -28.62 1.90
CA ILE A 39 -27.65 -28.88 2.73
C ILE A 39 -26.36 -28.53 1.97
N ALA A 40 -26.28 -28.82 0.67
CA ALA A 40 -25.14 -28.51 -0.19
C ALA A 40 -24.90 -26.99 -0.30
N VAL A 41 -25.96 -26.20 -0.49
CA VAL A 41 -25.91 -24.75 -0.55
C VAL A 41 -25.43 -24.18 0.81
N ALA A 42 -25.99 -24.66 1.91
CA ALA A 42 -25.57 -24.23 3.25
C ALA A 42 -24.10 -24.58 3.54
N GLY A 43 -23.65 -25.78 3.17
CA GLY A 43 -22.25 -26.23 3.29
C GLY A 43 -21.29 -25.39 2.45
N GLY A 44 -21.67 -25.08 1.20
CA GLY A 44 -20.91 -24.19 0.32
C GLY A 44 -20.77 -22.77 0.86
N ALA A 45 -21.88 -22.22 1.41
CA ALA A 45 -21.87 -20.90 2.05
C ALA A 45 -20.98 -20.87 3.31
N ALA A 46 -21.06 -21.93 4.13
CA ALA A 46 -20.20 -22.08 5.31
C ALA A 46 -18.70 -22.16 4.92
N ALA A 47 -18.36 -22.96 3.91
CA ALA A 47 -17.00 -23.07 3.39
C ALA A 47 -16.48 -21.74 2.83
N TYR A 48 -17.31 -21.00 2.10
CA TYR A 48 -16.98 -19.68 1.57
C TYR A 48 -16.66 -18.66 2.69
N THR A 49 -17.52 -18.62 3.72
CA THR A 49 -17.33 -17.69 4.86
C THR A 49 -16.12 -18.09 5.72
N ALA A 50 -15.94 -19.38 6.00
CA ALA A 50 -14.79 -19.90 6.73
C ALA A 50 -13.46 -19.59 6.02
N THR A 51 -13.38 -19.81 4.72
CA THR A 51 -12.21 -19.49 3.90
C THR A 51 -11.91 -18.00 3.95
N GLY A 52 -12.94 -17.14 3.92
CA GLY A 52 -12.80 -15.69 4.06
C GLY A 52 -12.24 -15.25 5.42
N LEU A 53 -12.70 -15.89 6.49
CA LEU A 53 -12.21 -15.62 7.84
C LEU A 53 -10.75 -16.08 8.03
N LEU A 54 -10.41 -17.26 7.52
CA LEU A 54 -9.04 -17.80 7.58
C LEU A 54 -8.05 -16.94 6.79
N GLN A 55 -8.42 -16.50 5.59
CA GLN A 55 -7.60 -15.58 4.78
C GLN A 55 -7.34 -14.26 5.52
N LYS A 56 -8.40 -13.69 6.13
CA LYS A 56 -8.28 -12.45 6.91
C LYS A 56 -7.41 -12.65 8.15
N GLN A 57 -7.55 -13.78 8.83
CA GLN A 57 -6.75 -14.09 10.01
C GLN A 57 -5.27 -14.29 9.65
N ARG A 58 -4.97 -15.04 8.58
CA ARG A 58 -3.61 -15.21 8.06
C ARG A 58 -2.98 -13.88 7.66
N PHE A 59 -3.73 -13.01 6.98
CA PHE A 59 -3.26 -11.67 6.62
C PHE A 59 -2.93 -10.82 7.84
N LEU A 60 -3.76 -10.83 8.88
CA LEU A 60 -3.52 -10.10 10.12
C LEU A 60 -2.31 -10.65 10.88
N SER A 61 -2.19 -11.98 10.95
CA SER A 61 -1.06 -12.65 11.61
C SER A 61 0.27 -12.38 10.90
N SER A 62 0.30 -12.45 9.56
CA SER A 62 1.51 -12.18 8.79
C SER A 62 2.01 -10.74 8.94
N HIS A 63 1.10 -9.77 9.20
CA HIS A 63 1.46 -8.39 9.46
C HIS A 63 1.54 -8.04 10.95
N GLN A 64 1.43 -9.03 11.85
CA GLN A 64 1.46 -8.85 13.31
C GLN A 64 0.50 -7.75 13.80
N LEU A 65 -0.69 -7.65 13.18
CA LEU A 65 -1.72 -6.67 13.53
C LEU A 65 -2.88 -7.32 14.26
N SER A 66 -3.36 -6.68 15.31
CA SER A 66 -4.63 -7.04 15.93
C SER A 66 -5.81 -6.65 15.01
N ARG A 67 -6.97 -7.28 15.23
CA ARG A 67 -8.20 -6.93 14.50
C ARG A 67 -8.64 -5.48 14.75
N ARG A 68 -8.34 -4.94 15.94
CA ARG A 68 -8.67 -3.55 16.30
C ARG A 68 -7.77 -2.56 15.58
N GLU A 69 -6.46 -2.80 15.58
CA GLU A 69 -5.48 -1.98 14.85
C GLU A 69 -5.75 -1.97 13.36
N TYR A 70 -6.00 -3.13 12.76
CA TYR A 70 -6.34 -3.20 11.34
C TYR A 70 -7.61 -2.41 11.00
N LYS A 71 -8.65 -2.47 11.86
CA LYS A 71 -9.89 -1.71 11.67
C LYS A 71 -9.62 -0.20 11.78
N TYR A 72 -8.80 0.21 12.75
CA TYR A 72 -8.38 1.61 12.94
C TYR A 72 -7.62 2.13 11.70
N ILE A 73 -6.57 1.43 11.29
CA ILE A 73 -5.77 1.79 10.10
C ILE A 73 -6.67 1.88 8.87
N ARG A 74 -7.49 0.88 8.62
CA ARG A 74 -8.38 0.85 7.46
C ARG A 74 -9.34 2.02 7.43
N ARG A 75 -9.92 2.38 8.57
CA ARG A 75 -10.81 3.54 8.67
C ARG A 75 -10.09 4.83 8.29
N ASN A 76 -8.90 5.07 8.82
CA ASN A 76 -8.10 6.26 8.49
C ASN A 76 -7.69 6.29 7.00
N LEU A 77 -7.31 5.14 6.44
CA LEU A 77 -7.01 5.04 5.01
C LEU A 77 -8.24 5.31 4.13
N ASP A 78 -9.42 4.86 4.55
CA ASP A 78 -10.67 5.11 3.83
C ASP A 78 -11.09 6.59 3.95
N GLU A 79 -10.86 7.25 5.08
CA GLU A 79 -11.06 8.69 5.29
C GLU A 79 -10.05 9.54 4.47
N ALA A 80 -8.83 9.06 4.27
CA ALA A 80 -7.82 9.75 3.47
C ALA A 80 -8.10 9.70 1.94
N LYS A 81 -8.79 8.67 1.45
CA LYS A 81 -9.07 8.52 0.00
C LYS A 81 -9.73 9.74 -0.64
N PRO A 82 -10.85 10.27 -0.11
CA PRO A 82 -11.49 11.46 -0.68
C PRO A 82 -10.59 12.69 -0.58
N LYS A 83 -9.78 12.84 0.48
CA LYS A 83 -8.82 13.93 0.63
C LYS A 83 -7.75 13.88 -0.46
N ILE A 84 -7.16 12.71 -0.71
CA ILE A 84 -6.19 12.50 -1.78
C ILE A 84 -6.81 12.79 -3.15
N HIS A 85 -8.05 12.39 -3.38
CA HIS A 85 -8.74 12.69 -4.64
C HIS A 85 -8.98 14.21 -4.83
N ARG A 86 -9.38 14.91 -3.76
CA ARG A 86 -9.54 16.38 -3.77
C ARG A 86 -8.22 17.08 -4.08
N LEU A 87 -7.12 16.69 -3.40
CA LEU A 87 -5.78 17.21 -3.65
C LEU A 87 -5.36 17.03 -5.12
N GLN A 88 -5.55 15.84 -5.67
CA GLN A 88 -5.22 15.55 -7.07
C GLN A 88 -6.02 16.42 -8.03
N LYS A 89 -7.33 16.55 -7.81
CA LYS A 89 -8.20 17.38 -8.62
C LYS A 89 -7.78 18.85 -8.55
N ALA A 90 -7.51 19.37 -7.37
CA ALA A 90 -7.07 20.74 -7.17
C ALA A 90 -5.72 21.01 -7.84
N LEU A 91 -4.71 20.16 -7.64
CA LEU A 91 -3.38 20.29 -8.24
C LEU A 91 -3.43 20.26 -9.78
N LEU A 92 -4.30 19.46 -10.37
CA LEU A 92 -4.44 19.39 -11.83
C LEU A 92 -5.19 20.60 -12.41
N SER A 93 -6.04 21.26 -11.62
CA SER A 93 -6.85 22.39 -12.07
C SER A 93 -6.10 23.72 -12.06
N VAL A 94 -5.06 23.87 -11.24
CA VAL A 94 -4.30 25.14 -11.11
C VAL A 94 -3.24 25.24 -12.17
N ARG A 95 -3.33 26.25 -13.07
CA ARG A 95 -2.36 26.49 -14.12
C ARG A 95 -1.07 27.20 -13.64
N ASP A 96 -1.16 28.01 -12.58
CA ASP A 96 -0.10 28.89 -12.08
C ASP A 96 0.79 28.29 -10.97
N LEU A 97 0.51 27.06 -10.51
CA LEU A 97 1.41 26.34 -9.60
C LEU A 97 2.70 25.91 -10.33
N PRO A 98 3.82 25.74 -9.60
CA PRO A 98 5.10 25.39 -10.22
C PRO A 98 4.95 24.21 -11.19
N THR A 99 5.80 24.19 -12.18
CA THR A 99 5.78 23.34 -13.38
C THR A 99 4.90 22.07 -13.31
N LEU A 100 4.23 21.70 -14.39
CA LEU A 100 3.43 20.46 -14.52
C LEU A 100 4.13 19.24 -13.91
N LYS A 101 5.47 19.22 -13.99
CA LYS A 101 6.31 18.17 -13.41
C LYS A 101 6.21 18.11 -11.89
N GLN A 102 6.34 19.24 -11.18
CA GLN A 102 6.29 19.27 -9.70
C GLN A 102 4.92 18.86 -9.16
N ARG A 103 3.83 19.24 -9.85
CA ARG A 103 2.47 18.82 -9.50
C ARG A 103 2.27 17.31 -9.69
N ALA A 104 2.74 16.79 -10.80
CA ALA A 104 2.68 15.36 -11.09
C ALA A 104 3.52 14.55 -10.10
N ASP A 105 4.67 15.07 -9.69
CA ASP A 105 5.54 14.42 -8.70
C ASP A 105 4.88 14.36 -7.34
N LEU A 106 4.28 15.44 -6.84
CA LEU A 106 3.55 15.43 -5.57
C LEU A 106 2.38 14.44 -5.60
N VAL A 107 1.59 14.44 -6.67
CA VAL A 107 0.51 13.45 -6.84
C VAL A 107 1.06 12.02 -6.83
N ARG A 108 2.21 11.79 -7.46
CA ARG A 108 2.86 10.46 -7.50
C ARG A 108 3.32 10.03 -6.11
N VAL A 109 3.96 10.92 -5.35
CA VAL A 109 4.41 10.66 -3.98
C VAL A 109 3.23 10.32 -3.08
N VAL A 110 2.19 11.14 -3.06
CA VAL A 110 0.98 10.92 -2.27
C VAL A 110 0.31 9.57 -2.59
N ARG A 111 0.18 9.24 -3.89
CA ARG A 111 -0.34 7.94 -4.33
C ARG A 111 0.56 6.78 -3.90
N LYS A 112 1.87 6.99 -3.92
CA LYS A 112 2.84 5.96 -3.50
C LYS A 112 2.71 5.66 -2.02
N ILE A 113 2.64 6.68 -1.15
CA ILE A 113 2.39 6.51 0.29
C ILE A 113 1.09 5.73 0.51
N GLN A 114 -0.01 6.15 -0.13
CA GLN A 114 -1.29 5.47 -0.03
C GLN A 114 -1.21 4.01 -0.48
N SER A 115 -0.56 3.73 -1.60
CA SER A 115 -0.42 2.37 -2.12
C SER A 115 0.39 1.47 -1.19
N LEU A 116 1.50 1.99 -0.63
CA LEU A 116 2.35 1.25 0.30
C LEU A 116 1.59 0.91 1.59
N THR A 117 0.92 1.87 2.20
CA THR A 117 0.15 1.69 3.44
C THR A 117 -1.10 0.81 3.25
N GLN A 118 -1.69 0.77 2.05
CA GLN A 118 -2.77 -0.16 1.73
C GLN A 118 -2.28 -1.60 1.55
N LYS A 119 -1.09 -1.79 0.98
CA LYS A 119 -0.49 -3.12 0.80
C LYS A 119 0.01 -3.68 2.12
N GLU A 120 0.69 -2.86 2.90
CA GLU A 120 1.28 -3.17 4.18
C GLU A 120 0.76 -2.22 5.26
N PRO A 121 -0.36 -2.57 5.93
CA PRO A 121 -1.03 -1.66 6.86
C PRO A 121 -0.17 -1.20 8.04
N ARG A 122 0.85 -1.95 8.45
CA ARG A 122 1.80 -1.52 9.50
C ARG A 122 2.54 -0.24 9.15
N ARG A 123 2.82 0.01 7.86
CA ARG A 123 3.47 1.23 7.39
C ARG A 123 2.63 2.49 7.63
N PHE A 124 1.35 2.33 7.98
CA PHE A 124 0.49 3.46 8.37
C PHE A 124 1.09 4.25 9.55
N TYR A 125 1.68 3.57 10.53
CA TYR A 125 2.32 4.23 11.67
C TYR A 125 3.55 5.05 11.28
N GLN A 126 4.28 4.63 10.26
CA GLN A 126 5.40 5.40 9.69
C GLN A 126 4.91 6.61 8.88
N ALA A 127 3.69 6.53 8.31
CA ALA A 127 3.04 7.60 7.56
C ALA A 127 2.05 8.43 8.39
N GLU A 128 2.05 8.30 9.72
CA GLU A 128 1.05 8.91 10.59
C GLU A 128 1.00 10.43 10.41
N GLN A 129 2.15 11.09 10.36
CA GLN A 129 2.27 12.52 10.17
C GLN A 129 1.71 12.99 8.82
N PHE A 130 1.94 12.20 7.77
CA PHE A 130 1.31 12.42 6.46
C PHE A 130 -0.22 12.41 6.56
N TYR A 131 -0.82 11.38 7.16
CA TYR A 131 -2.26 11.21 7.19
C TYR A 131 -2.99 12.21 8.08
N PHE A 132 -2.40 12.62 9.21
CA PHE A 132 -3.06 13.48 10.20
C PHE A 132 -2.68 14.96 10.11
N SER A 133 -1.65 15.31 9.35
CA SER A 133 -1.18 16.69 9.26
C SER A 133 -0.96 17.14 7.82
N HIS A 134 0.02 16.53 7.14
CA HIS A 134 0.50 17.05 5.86
C HIS A 134 -0.55 16.95 4.74
N LEU A 135 -1.33 15.86 4.71
CA LEU A 135 -2.39 15.66 3.71
C LEU A 135 -3.48 16.73 3.82
N ASP A 136 -3.95 17.01 5.04
CA ASP A 136 -5.02 17.99 5.27
C ASP A 136 -4.54 19.40 4.90
N SER A 137 -3.33 19.78 5.34
CA SER A 137 -2.71 21.04 4.99
C SER A 137 -2.53 21.19 3.48
N ALA A 138 -2.07 20.14 2.79
CA ALA A 138 -1.90 20.16 1.34
C ALA A 138 -3.22 20.35 0.59
N VAL A 139 -4.29 19.66 1.02
CA VAL A 139 -5.64 19.82 0.44
C VAL A 139 -6.13 21.24 0.62
N GLU A 140 -6.15 21.73 1.87
CA GLU A 140 -6.70 23.04 2.17
C GLU A 140 -5.95 24.18 1.48
N LEU A 141 -4.63 24.18 1.55
CA LEU A 141 -3.82 25.22 0.91
C LEU A 141 -3.97 25.20 -0.61
N THR A 142 -4.00 24.01 -1.23
CA THR A 142 -4.17 23.90 -2.68
C THR A 142 -5.56 24.37 -3.12
N GLU A 143 -6.62 24.00 -2.41
CA GLU A 143 -7.99 24.43 -2.74
C GLU A 143 -8.18 25.93 -2.55
N LYS A 144 -7.67 26.49 -1.45
CA LYS A 144 -7.69 27.95 -1.20
C LYS A 144 -6.90 28.72 -2.25
N TYR A 145 -5.70 28.22 -2.59
CA TYR A 145 -4.87 28.80 -3.65
C TYR A 145 -5.62 28.80 -4.99
N MET A 146 -6.23 27.68 -5.36
CA MET A 146 -7.03 27.55 -6.59
C MET A 146 -8.18 28.57 -6.61
N PHE A 147 -8.93 28.65 -5.53
CA PHE A 147 -10.06 29.57 -5.39
C PHE A 147 -9.62 31.04 -5.52
N LEU A 148 -8.54 31.43 -4.84
CA LEU A 148 -8.03 32.81 -4.83
C LEU A 148 -7.38 33.19 -6.16
N THR A 149 -6.69 32.25 -6.80
CA THR A 149 -6.04 32.50 -8.11
C THR A 149 -7.09 32.77 -9.21
N ALA A 150 -8.28 32.18 -9.11
CA ALA A 150 -9.37 32.35 -10.06
C ALA A 150 -10.10 33.71 -9.94
N GLN A 151 -9.79 34.52 -8.91
CA GLN A 151 -10.45 35.81 -8.75
C GLN A 151 -10.04 36.81 -9.85
N PRO A 152 -10.99 37.57 -10.42
CA PRO A 152 -10.75 38.47 -11.56
C PRO A 152 -9.92 39.71 -11.19
N ARG A 153 -9.97 40.12 -9.93
CA ARG A 153 -9.20 41.27 -9.43
C ARG A 153 -8.21 40.81 -8.35
N LYS A 154 -6.94 41.03 -8.57
CA LYS A 154 -5.88 40.70 -7.61
C LYS A 154 -5.37 41.97 -6.93
N THR A 155 -5.67 42.14 -5.65
CA THR A 155 -5.10 43.21 -4.85
C THR A 155 -3.63 42.88 -4.51
N LYS A 156 -2.85 43.88 -4.06
CA LYS A 156 -1.45 43.65 -3.62
C LYS A 156 -1.38 42.63 -2.48
N GLU A 157 -2.31 42.68 -1.53
CA GLU A 157 -2.41 41.75 -0.40
C GLU A 157 -2.71 40.31 -0.88
N LEU A 158 -3.67 40.16 -1.79
CA LEU A 158 -3.99 38.87 -2.37
C LEU A 158 -2.78 38.27 -3.10
N THR A 159 -2.07 39.09 -3.87
CA THR A 159 -0.86 38.66 -4.59
C THR A 159 0.23 38.19 -3.61
N LYS A 160 0.44 38.92 -2.51
CA LYS A 160 1.39 38.54 -1.45
C LYS A 160 1.02 37.21 -0.82
N SER A 161 -0.28 37.04 -0.44
CA SER A 161 -0.78 35.79 0.15
C SER A 161 -0.66 34.60 -0.81
N LEU A 162 -0.88 34.80 -2.11
CA LEU A 162 -0.69 33.73 -3.10
C LEU A 162 0.79 33.31 -3.22
N VAL A 163 1.71 34.26 -3.20
CA VAL A 163 3.17 33.95 -3.22
C VAL A 163 3.57 33.17 -1.98
N GLU A 164 3.11 33.59 -0.80
CA GLU A 164 3.37 32.91 0.47
C GLU A 164 2.77 31.50 0.48
N THR A 165 1.51 31.34 0.08
CA THR A 165 0.86 30.03 -0.03
C THR A 165 1.61 29.09 -0.97
N LYS A 166 2.09 29.61 -2.10
CA LYS A 166 2.92 28.82 -3.03
C LYS A 166 4.19 28.32 -2.38
N ARG A 167 4.91 29.21 -1.66
CA ARG A 167 6.13 28.84 -0.92
C ARG A 167 5.84 27.74 0.13
N THR A 168 4.78 27.93 0.90
CA THR A 168 4.37 26.93 1.91
C THR A 168 4.00 25.58 1.28
N LEU A 169 3.36 25.58 0.09
CA LEU A 169 3.09 24.35 -0.64
C LEU A 169 4.37 23.65 -1.14
N ASP A 170 5.38 24.43 -1.56
CA ASP A 170 6.66 23.87 -1.96
C ASP A 170 7.39 23.24 -0.75
N GLU A 171 7.40 23.92 0.41
CA GLU A 171 7.94 23.38 1.65
C GLU A 171 7.19 22.11 2.11
N LEU A 172 5.85 22.13 2.04
CA LEU A 172 5.02 21.00 2.41
C LEU A 172 5.24 19.77 1.50
N LYS A 173 5.54 20.00 0.23
CA LYS A 173 5.95 18.94 -0.69
C LYS A 173 7.20 18.22 -0.20
N GLU A 174 8.23 18.95 0.27
CA GLU A 174 9.44 18.36 0.83
C GLU A 174 9.16 17.51 2.07
N TYR A 175 8.23 17.94 2.93
CA TYR A 175 7.78 17.13 4.08
C TYR A 175 7.06 15.86 3.64
N ILE A 176 6.20 15.93 2.65
CA ILE A 176 5.50 14.74 2.11
C ILE A 176 6.51 13.77 1.43
N GLU A 177 7.56 14.29 0.80
CA GLU A 177 8.64 13.45 0.28
C GLU A 177 9.42 12.76 1.41
N LYS A 178 9.68 13.45 2.53
CA LYS A 178 10.27 12.85 3.74
C LYS A 178 9.36 11.78 4.35
N ASP A 179 8.05 12.00 4.39
CA ASP A 179 7.08 10.98 4.83
C ASP A 179 7.19 9.70 3.97
N LEU A 180 7.34 9.83 2.65
CA LEU A 180 7.56 8.67 1.79
C LEU A 180 8.85 7.93 2.13
N TYR A 181 9.96 8.66 2.35
CA TYR A 181 11.22 8.03 2.78
C TYR A 181 11.08 7.33 4.12
N GLN A 182 10.33 7.90 5.06
CA GLN A 182 10.06 7.28 6.35
C GLN A 182 9.25 5.98 6.20
N VAL A 183 8.27 5.94 5.30
CA VAL A 183 7.51 4.72 4.97
C VAL A 183 8.39 3.65 4.32
N LEU A 184 9.47 4.04 3.66
CA LEU A 184 10.42 3.15 2.98
C LEU A 184 11.66 2.83 3.84
N SER A 185 11.78 3.38 5.06
CA SER A 185 13.01 3.24 5.87
C SER A 185 13.44 1.80 6.06
N ASN A 186 12.52 0.91 6.42
CA ASN A 186 12.82 -0.51 6.62
C ASN A 186 13.33 -1.17 5.32
N ASP A 187 12.72 -0.85 4.16
CA ASP A 187 13.17 -1.40 2.87
C ASP A 187 14.58 -0.91 2.51
N ILE A 188 14.91 0.32 2.89
CA ILE A 188 16.24 0.91 2.66
C ILE A 188 17.26 0.23 3.57
N ASP A 189 16.94 0.00 4.83
CA ASP A 189 17.79 -0.70 5.79
C ASP A 189 18.04 -2.16 5.38
N ASP A 190 16.99 -2.86 4.95
CA ASP A 190 17.09 -4.23 4.41
C ASP A 190 17.98 -4.26 3.17
N LEU A 191 17.85 -3.28 2.27
CA LEU A 191 18.70 -3.18 1.08
C LEU A 191 20.18 -2.94 1.44
N HIS A 192 20.46 -2.10 2.43
CA HIS A 192 21.83 -1.88 2.92
C HIS A 192 22.43 -3.16 3.47
N TYR A 193 21.66 -3.93 4.26
CA TYR A 193 22.10 -5.23 4.77
C TYR A 193 22.41 -6.21 3.63
N GLU A 194 21.53 -6.34 2.63
CA GLU A 194 21.74 -7.21 1.47
C GLU A 194 22.98 -6.82 0.65
N ILE A 195 23.22 -5.50 0.50
CA ILE A 195 24.43 -4.98 -0.17
C ILE A 195 25.69 -5.41 0.58
N ASP A 196 25.68 -5.34 1.91
CA ASP A 196 26.84 -5.70 2.71
C ASP A 196 27.11 -7.22 2.69
N VAL A 197 26.06 -8.04 2.73
CA VAL A 197 26.15 -9.49 2.54
C VAL A 197 26.72 -9.83 1.16
N ALA A 198 26.25 -9.18 0.12
CA ALA A 198 26.73 -9.38 -1.25
C ALA A 198 28.22 -8.99 -1.39
N LYS A 199 28.62 -7.85 -0.82
CA LYS A 199 30.02 -7.41 -0.81
C LYS A 199 30.93 -8.42 -0.09
N TYR A 200 30.49 -8.93 1.07
CA TYR A 200 31.21 -9.95 1.80
C TYR A 200 31.40 -11.23 0.97
N SER A 201 30.33 -11.71 0.36
CA SER A 201 30.36 -12.89 -0.51
C SER A 201 31.32 -12.73 -1.70
N ILE A 202 31.29 -11.56 -2.37
CA ILE A 202 32.19 -11.25 -3.48
C ILE A 202 33.65 -11.23 -3.01
N ARG A 203 33.96 -10.67 -1.82
CA ARG A 203 35.31 -10.62 -1.27
C ARG A 203 35.82 -12.02 -0.97
N SER A 204 35.04 -12.87 -0.31
CA SER A 204 35.41 -14.25 0.03
C SER A 204 35.67 -15.10 -1.22
N LEU A 205 34.91 -14.91 -2.29
CA LEU A 205 35.13 -15.58 -3.57
C LEU A 205 36.44 -15.13 -4.23
N LYS A 206 36.74 -13.83 -4.21
CA LYS A 206 38.00 -13.30 -4.74
C LYS A 206 39.21 -13.82 -3.97
N GLU A 207 39.13 -13.89 -2.65
CA GLU A 207 40.19 -14.42 -1.79
C GLU A 207 40.42 -15.91 -2.07
N SER A 208 39.38 -16.72 -2.16
CA SER A 208 39.48 -18.13 -2.48
C SER A 208 40.04 -18.39 -3.88
N GLN A 209 39.70 -17.56 -4.86
CA GLN A 209 40.28 -17.63 -6.21
C GLN A 209 41.75 -17.22 -6.23
N SER A 210 42.16 -16.23 -5.45
CA SER A 210 43.56 -15.79 -5.36
C SER A 210 44.46 -16.87 -4.70
N ILE A 211 43.95 -17.52 -3.65
CA ILE A 211 44.64 -18.63 -2.98
C ILE A 211 44.80 -19.83 -3.93
N LYS A 212 43.73 -20.17 -4.68
CA LYS A 212 43.79 -21.28 -5.66
C LYS A 212 44.80 -21.01 -6.77
N LYS A 213 44.87 -19.78 -7.25
CA LYS A 213 45.81 -19.35 -8.29
C LYS A 213 47.28 -19.34 -7.79
N ALA A 214 47.51 -19.00 -6.52
CA ALA A 214 48.81 -19.04 -5.89
C ALA A 214 49.28 -20.48 -5.64
N GLY A 215 48.39 -21.41 -5.29
CA GLY A 215 48.69 -22.85 -5.14
C GLY A 215 49.10 -23.51 -6.46
N ASP A 216 48.38 -23.24 -7.55
CA ASP A 216 48.65 -23.78 -8.89
C ASP A 216 50.01 -23.32 -9.48
N ILE A 217 50.50 -22.16 -9.06
CA ILE A 217 51.83 -21.66 -9.49
C ILE A 217 52.99 -22.37 -8.74
N ASN A 218 52.71 -22.79 -7.49
CA ASN A 218 53.75 -23.45 -6.66
C ASN A 218 53.90 -24.94 -6.98
N GLU A 219 52.90 -25.60 -7.53
CA GLU A 219 52.95 -27.01 -7.99
C GLU A 219 53.60 -27.19 -9.36
N ARG A 220 53.86 -26.11 -10.12
CA ARG A 220 54.51 -26.15 -11.44
C ARG A 220 55.98 -25.79 -11.44
N LYS A 221 56.57 -25.64 -10.28
CA LYS A 221 58.04 -25.49 -10.10
C LYS A 221 58.63 -26.74 -9.49
#